data_aa0f9921046ef2d26888bcc920a2c852
#
_entry.id   aa0f9921046ef2d26888bcc920a2c852
#
_cell.length_a   1.000
_cell.length_b   1.000
_cell.length_c   1.000
_cell.angle_alpha   90.00
_cell.angle_beta   90.00
_cell.angle_gamma   90.00
#
_symmetry.space_group_name_H-M   'P 1'
#
loop_
_entity.id
_entity.type
_entity.pdbx_description
1 polymer ?
#
loop_
_entity_poly.entity_id
_entity_poly.type
_entity_poly.pdbx_seq_one_letter_code
_entity_poly.pdbx_strand_id
1 'polypeptide(L)'
;MPTATNPPSNPRLWAGGIDQYLTDNNITCTSATPIDAGTSCYIWRLNGFSHPDYPPTEPAVLKCADSTPKFSDDAVSPARLSTEVRALTSRAVAEASRAEPSVRVPRVLRTTENGFVMSWAGDVNLLDTFRSNPTLDMADIGARIGKWLGCLQVAGADLGASGFEPINPELGRFYNPGGFMDKLVQSVVTDGEESEKILAALRGTETVRTLTAWDFRPMNTLLRFTGGSNNNNTPDIYIVDWELAQFGEAAGDVGMWCVEAMVLEDKHGDRGLLSSFLNAYKQHAVGIVDKLFVCKLAIVVGVMLVYFMRIASRLWGSTEEECNNNVIYY
;
A
#
# COMPACT_ATOMS: atom_id res chain seq x y z
N MET A 1 -20.67 12.03 16.65
CA MET A 1 -20.35 11.16 15.52
C MET A 1 -20.85 11.85 14.27
N PRO A 2 -20.01 12.22 13.30
CA PRO A 2 -20.54 12.59 11.99
C PRO A 2 -21.05 11.29 11.38
N THR A 3 -22.33 11.27 11.04
CA THR A 3 -22.95 10.24 10.22
C THR A 3 -22.12 10.11 8.94
N ALA A 4 -21.75 8.88 8.60
CA ALA A 4 -21.16 8.58 7.30
C ALA A 4 -22.16 9.05 6.23
N THR A 5 -21.95 10.26 5.75
CA THR A 5 -22.63 10.71 4.54
C THR A 5 -22.01 9.90 3.42
N ASN A 6 -22.83 9.25 2.61
CA ASN A 6 -22.40 8.64 1.35
C ASN A 6 -21.40 9.60 0.69
N PRO A 7 -20.22 9.11 0.26
CA PRO A 7 -19.26 9.97 -0.43
C PRO A 7 -20.01 10.63 -1.57
N PRO A 8 -19.88 11.93 -1.75
CA PRO A 8 -20.55 12.58 -2.84
C PRO A 8 -20.12 11.90 -4.13
N SER A 9 -21.09 11.48 -4.95
CA SER A 9 -20.86 11.13 -6.35
C SER A 9 -20.11 12.34 -6.93
N ASN A 10 -18.79 12.20 -7.20
CA ASN A 10 -17.96 13.36 -7.05
C ASN A 10 -17.98 14.32 -8.24
N PRO A 11 -18.59 15.49 -8.11
CA PRO A 11 -18.48 16.58 -9.08
C PRO A 11 -17.16 17.38 -8.99
N ARG A 12 -16.25 17.05 -8.05
CA ARG A 12 -15.05 17.88 -7.82
C ARG A 12 -13.95 17.66 -8.85
N LEU A 13 -13.86 16.48 -9.47
CA LEU A 13 -12.84 16.23 -10.50
C LEU A 13 -13.10 16.98 -11.80
N TRP A 14 -14.37 17.18 -12.16
CA TRP A 14 -14.80 17.86 -13.37
C TRP A 14 -16.28 18.25 -13.29
N ALA A 15 -16.62 19.38 -13.93
CA ALA A 15 -17.98 19.96 -13.84
C ALA A 15 -19.08 19.07 -14.44
N GLY A 16 -18.76 18.22 -15.44
CA GLY A 16 -19.71 17.32 -16.09
C GLY A 16 -19.90 15.96 -15.42
N GLY A 17 -19.15 15.68 -14.36
CA GLY A 17 -19.19 14.36 -13.71
C GLY A 17 -18.43 13.26 -14.45
N ILE A 18 -18.62 11.96 -14.04
CA ILE A 18 -17.87 10.85 -14.58
C ILE A 18 -18.07 10.66 -16.09
N ASP A 19 -19.29 10.82 -16.59
CA ASP A 19 -19.60 10.61 -18.01
C ASP A 19 -18.88 11.60 -18.90
N GLN A 20 -18.79 12.87 -18.46
CA GLN A 20 -18.02 13.88 -19.17
C GLN A 20 -16.54 13.56 -19.14
N TYR A 21 -15.99 13.14 -17.98
CA TYR A 21 -14.60 12.74 -17.86
C TYR A 21 -14.24 11.59 -18.80
N LEU A 22 -15.09 10.55 -18.85
CA LEU A 22 -14.89 9.41 -19.74
C LEU A 22 -14.87 9.86 -21.22
N THR A 23 -15.79 10.76 -21.57
CA THR A 23 -15.88 11.34 -22.92
C THR A 23 -14.62 12.13 -23.28
N ASP A 24 -14.22 13.07 -22.42
CA ASP A 24 -13.06 13.95 -22.64
C ASP A 24 -11.75 13.17 -22.76
N ASN A 25 -11.65 12.04 -22.05
CA ASN A 25 -10.48 11.16 -22.10
C ASN A 25 -10.64 10.00 -23.08
N ASN A 26 -11.71 9.97 -23.91
CA ASN A 26 -12.02 8.90 -24.85
C ASN A 26 -12.01 7.51 -24.19
N ILE A 27 -12.51 7.37 -22.97
CA ILE A 27 -12.65 6.10 -22.26
C ILE A 27 -14.04 5.54 -22.56
N THR A 28 -14.09 4.39 -23.21
CA THR A 28 -15.35 3.71 -23.56
C THR A 28 -15.59 2.54 -22.62
N CYS A 29 -16.73 2.52 -21.95
CA CYS A 29 -17.20 1.44 -21.11
C CYS A 29 -18.72 1.36 -21.11
N THR A 30 -19.31 0.25 -20.67
CA THR A 30 -20.77 0.11 -20.58
C THR A 30 -21.35 0.75 -19.33
N SER A 31 -20.58 0.79 -18.23
CA SER A 31 -20.95 1.49 -16.99
C SER A 31 -19.72 1.82 -16.16
N ALA A 32 -19.81 2.92 -15.41
CA ALA A 32 -18.84 3.31 -14.39
C ALA A 32 -19.53 3.42 -13.03
N THR A 33 -19.06 2.65 -12.05
CA THR A 33 -19.61 2.66 -10.67
C THR A 33 -18.52 3.07 -9.69
N PRO A 34 -18.81 4.00 -8.74
CA PRO A 34 -17.80 4.40 -7.76
C PRO A 34 -17.46 3.24 -6.84
N ILE A 35 -16.17 3.14 -6.50
CA ILE A 35 -15.66 2.25 -5.45
C ILE A 35 -15.37 3.12 -4.24
N ASP A 36 -16.03 2.82 -3.12
CA ASP A 36 -15.81 3.54 -1.86
C ASP A 36 -14.60 2.97 -1.12
N ALA A 37 -13.43 3.15 -1.73
CA ALA A 37 -12.15 2.75 -1.18
C ALA A 37 -11.15 3.90 -1.31
N GLY A 38 -10.12 3.86 -0.47
CA GLY A 38 -9.07 4.87 -0.44
C GLY A 38 -9.51 6.20 0.17
N THR A 39 -8.54 6.97 0.65
CA THR A 39 -8.76 8.26 1.32
C THR A 39 -8.43 9.46 0.44
N SER A 40 -7.60 9.26 -0.56
CA SER A 40 -6.99 10.36 -1.34
C SER A 40 -7.46 10.42 -2.79
N CYS A 41 -7.72 9.27 -3.41
CA CYS A 41 -8.12 9.20 -4.82
C CYS A 41 -9.58 8.81 -4.99
N TYR A 42 -10.13 9.14 -6.16
CA TYR A 42 -11.46 8.71 -6.61
C TYR A 42 -11.28 7.48 -7.49
N ILE A 43 -12.01 6.42 -7.16
CA ILE A 43 -11.87 5.11 -7.80
C ILE A 43 -13.20 4.70 -8.40
N TRP A 44 -13.17 4.23 -9.65
CA TRP A 44 -14.34 3.79 -10.39
C TRP A 44 -14.11 2.41 -10.99
N ARG A 45 -15.10 1.54 -10.84
CA ARG A 45 -15.16 0.26 -11.59
C ARG A 45 -15.77 0.52 -12.96
N LEU A 46 -15.04 0.17 -14.00
CA LEU A 46 -15.49 0.28 -15.39
C LEU A 46 -15.87 -1.11 -15.92
N ASN A 47 -17.15 -1.35 -16.17
CA ASN A 47 -17.59 -2.59 -16.81
C ASN A 47 -17.62 -2.42 -18.33
N GLY A 48 -17.29 -3.48 -19.07
CA GLY A 48 -17.23 -3.43 -20.54
C GLY A 48 -16.24 -2.40 -21.06
N PHE A 49 -15.11 -2.21 -20.38
CA PHE A 49 -14.06 -1.30 -20.81
C PHE A 49 -13.47 -1.75 -22.15
N SER A 50 -13.50 -0.86 -23.14
CA SER A 50 -12.98 -1.14 -24.48
C SER A 50 -11.49 -0.86 -24.56
N HIS A 51 -10.71 -1.93 -24.71
CA HIS A 51 -9.26 -1.84 -24.90
C HIS A 51 -8.77 -3.04 -25.72
N PRO A 52 -7.87 -2.87 -26.70
CA PRO A 52 -7.45 -3.95 -27.59
C PRO A 52 -6.85 -5.17 -26.89
N ASP A 53 -6.10 -4.94 -25.79
CA ASP A 53 -5.37 -5.98 -25.08
C ASP A 53 -6.00 -6.32 -23.72
N TYR A 54 -7.30 -6.00 -23.52
CA TYR A 54 -7.99 -6.29 -22.26
C TYR A 54 -9.39 -6.82 -22.52
N PRO A 55 -9.78 -7.97 -21.94
CA PRO A 55 -11.06 -8.58 -22.22
C PRO A 55 -12.22 -7.71 -21.68
N PRO A 56 -13.24 -7.40 -22.51
CA PRO A 56 -14.36 -6.57 -22.09
C PRO A 56 -15.27 -7.25 -21.05
N THR A 57 -15.10 -8.55 -20.82
CA THR A 57 -15.79 -9.31 -19.78
C THR A 57 -15.19 -9.10 -18.39
N GLU A 58 -13.96 -8.62 -18.31
CA GLU A 58 -13.34 -8.24 -17.04
C GLU A 58 -13.56 -6.75 -16.77
N PRO A 59 -13.91 -6.36 -15.54
CA PRO A 59 -13.98 -4.95 -15.17
C PRO A 59 -12.56 -4.35 -15.15
N ALA A 60 -12.46 -3.06 -15.44
CA ALA A 60 -11.24 -2.29 -15.22
C ALA A 60 -11.46 -1.28 -14.07
N VAL A 61 -10.39 -0.66 -13.60
CA VAL A 61 -10.44 0.37 -12.56
C VAL A 61 -9.89 1.67 -13.12
N LEU A 62 -10.67 2.75 -13.00
CA LEU A 62 -10.18 4.11 -13.19
C LEU A 62 -9.83 4.69 -11.82
N LYS A 63 -8.59 5.13 -11.64
CA LYS A 63 -8.12 5.89 -10.47
C LYS A 63 -7.82 7.32 -10.90
N CYS A 64 -8.44 8.29 -10.23
CA CYS A 64 -8.30 9.70 -10.51
C CYS A 64 -7.89 10.47 -9.26
N ALA A 65 -7.09 11.51 -9.42
CA ALA A 65 -6.71 12.42 -8.34
C ALA A 65 -7.13 13.85 -8.63
N ASP A 66 -7.48 14.56 -7.58
CA ASP A 66 -7.68 16.00 -7.56
C ASP A 66 -6.64 16.64 -6.63
N SER A 67 -6.45 17.95 -6.73
CA SER A 67 -5.66 18.73 -5.78
C SER A 67 -6.24 18.68 -4.36
N THR A 68 -7.55 18.44 -4.23
CA THR A 68 -8.22 18.21 -2.96
C THR A 68 -8.51 16.73 -2.78
N PRO A 69 -7.90 16.05 -1.80
CA PRO A 69 -8.18 14.64 -1.51
C PRO A 69 -9.63 14.41 -1.12
N LYS A 70 -10.07 13.15 -1.24
CA LYS A 70 -11.45 12.73 -0.96
C LYS A 70 -11.89 13.03 0.49
N PHE A 71 -10.99 12.90 1.46
CA PHE A 71 -11.28 13.02 2.89
C PHE A 71 -10.34 13.96 3.67
N SER A 72 -9.57 14.80 3.01
CA SER A 72 -8.67 15.78 3.65
C SER A 72 -8.81 17.14 2.99
N ASP A 73 -8.66 18.20 3.78
CA ASP A 73 -8.59 19.58 3.27
C ASP A 73 -7.16 19.97 2.86
N ASP A 74 -6.18 19.10 3.14
CA ASP A 74 -4.80 19.33 2.74
C ASP A 74 -4.62 19.08 1.25
N ALA A 75 -4.11 20.07 0.53
CA ALA A 75 -3.82 19.92 -0.90
C ALA A 75 -2.79 18.83 -1.15
N VAL A 76 -3.11 17.89 -2.04
CA VAL A 76 -2.24 16.79 -2.45
C VAL A 76 -2.00 16.90 -3.95
N SER A 77 -0.75 16.68 -4.37
CA SER A 77 -0.40 16.78 -5.78
C SER A 77 -1.01 15.64 -6.61
N PRO A 78 -1.79 15.91 -7.67
CA PRO A 78 -2.25 14.88 -8.60
C PRO A 78 -1.10 14.13 -9.28
N ALA A 79 0.10 14.71 -9.32
CA ALA A 79 1.29 14.08 -9.89
C ALA A 79 1.68 12.75 -9.22
N ARG A 80 1.16 12.45 -8.01
CA ARG A 80 1.34 11.16 -7.35
C ARG A 80 0.86 9.97 -8.20
N LEU A 81 -0.16 10.15 -9.04
CA LEU A 81 -0.62 9.09 -9.94
C LEU A 81 0.39 8.78 -11.05
N SER A 82 1.16 9.77 -11.51
CA SER A 82 2.25 9.50 -12.43
C SER A 82 3.38 8.69 -11.77
N THR A 83 3.59 8.89 -10.46
CA THR A 83 4.52 8.07 -9.67
C THR A 83 4.00 6.63 -9.55
N GLU A 84 2.72 6.45 -9.28
CA GLU A 84 2.09 5.13 -9.25
C GLU A 84 2.23 4.41 -10.60
N VAL A 85 1.90 5.06 -11.70
CA VAL A 85 2.07 4.49 -13.06
C VAL A 85 3.52 4.06 -13.32
N ARG A 86 4.50 4.89 -12.96
CA ARG A 86 5.92 4.53 -13.10
C ARG A 86 6.32 3.32 -12.25
N ALA A 87 5.83 3.25 -11.01
CA ALA A 87 6.09 2.11 -10.14
C ALA A 87 5.49 0.82 -10.71
N LEU A 88 4.20 0.84 -11.08
CA LEU A 88 3.48 -0.30 -11.65
C LEU A 88 4.12 -0.83 -12.94
N THR A 89 4.73 0.06 -13.74
CA THR A 89 5.37 -0.30 -15.03
C THR A 89 6.89 -0.47 -14.93
N SER A 90 7.45 -0.42 -13.72
CA SER A 90 8.89 -0.52 -13.51
C SER A 90 9.43 -1.92 -13.81
N ARG A 91 10.70 -1.97 -14.21
CA ARG A 91 11.41 -3.23 -14.41
C ARG A 91 11.50 -4.05 -13.11
N ALA A 92 11.66 -3.40 -11.96
CA ALA A 92 11.74 -4.08 -10.67
C ALA A 92 10.45 -4.86 -10.37
N VAL A 93 9.27 -4.25 -10.58
CA VAL A 93 7.98 -4.92 -10.46
C VAL A 93 7.83 -6.08 -11.44
N ALA A 94 8.27 -5.90 -12.69
CA ALA A 94 8.22 -6.98 -13.69
C ALA A 94 9.11 -8.17 -13.31
N GLU A 95 10.30 -7.93 -12.76
CA GLU A 95 11.22 -8.97 -12.29
C GLU A 95 10.68 -9.69 -11.05
N ALA A 96 10.12 -8.97 -10.08
CA ALA A 96 9.48 -9.56 -8.91
C ALA A 96 8.30 -10.46 -9.29
N SER A 97 7.42 -10.01 -10.19
CA SER A 97 6.26 -10.80 -10.66
C SER A 97 6.67 -11.98 -11.55
N ARG A 98 7.86 -11.94 -12.16
CA ARG A 98 8.42 -13.12 -12.83
C ARG A 98 8.96 -14.15 -11.83
N ALA A 99 9.60 -13.69 -10.75
CA ALA A 99 10.12 -14.55 -9.69
C ALA A 99 9.01 -15.20 -8.85
N GLU A 100 7.89 -14.48 -8.65
CA GLU A 100 6.70 -14.97 -7.96
C GLU A 100 5.44 -14.61 -8.77
N PRO A 101 5.04 -15.45 -9.77
CA PRO A 101 3.97 -15.13 -10.71
C PRO A 101 2.56 -15.00 -10.10
N SER A 102 2.38 -15.52 -8.88
CA SER A 102 1.11 -15.47 -8.16
C SER A 102 0.93 -14.16 -7.39
N VAL A 103 1.98 -13.33 -7.30
CA VAL A 103 1.92 -11.96 -6.75
C VAL A 103 2.22 -10.96 -7.86
N ARG A 104 1.32 -10.03 -8.04
CA ARG A 104 1.32 -9.10 -9.18
C ARG A 104 0.94 -7.69 -8.71
N VAL A 105 1.05 -6.76 -9.63
CA VAL A 105 0.43 -5.43 -9.55
C VAL A 105 -0.61 -5.28 -10.66
N PRO A 106 -1.59 -4.38 -10.54
CA PRO A 106 -2.50 -4.07 -11.63
C PRO A 106 -1.75 -3.61 -12.88
N ARG A 107 -2.15 -4.09 -14.05
CA ARG A 107 -1.58 -3.64 -15.32
C ARG A 107 -2.17 -2.28 -15.70
N VAL A 108 -1.33 -1.28 -15.95
CA VAL A 108 -1.75 0.00 -16.50
C VAL A 108 -2.23 -0.22 -17.94
N LEU A 109 -3.47 0.17 -18.22
CA LEU A 109 -4.10 0.01 -19.51
C LEU A 109 -4.14 1.32 -20.29
N ARG A 110 -4.36 2.44 -19.60
CA ARG A 110 -4.45 3.76 -20.20
C ARG A 110 -4.11 4.84 -19.17
N THR A 111 -3.43 5.89 -19.57
CA THR A 111 -3.17 7.08 -18.76
C THR A 111 -4.00 8.27 -19.27
N THR A 112 -4.36 9.16 -18.35
CA THR A 112 -5.03 10.44 -18.61
C THR A 112 -4.24 11.56 -17.93
N GLU A 113 -4.69 12.81 -18.05
CA GLU A 113 -3.98 13.94 -17.42
C GLU A 113 -3.89 13.83 -15.89
N ASN A 114 -4.98 13.41 -15.23
CA ASN A 114 -5.10 13.33 -13.77
C ASN A 114 -5.61 11.98 -13.27
N GLY A 115 -5.36 10.92 -14.04
CA GLY A 115 -5.77 9.56 -13.73
C GLY A 115 -5.16 8.50 -14.62
N PHE A 116 -5.54 7.26 -14.36
CA PHE A 116 -5.21 6.14 -15.23
C PHE A 116 -6.22 5.00 -15.06
N VAL A 117 -6.35 4.19 -16.11
CA VAL A 117 -7.13 2.95 -16.10
C VAL A 117 -6.18 1.78 -15.92
N MET A 118 -6.52 0.89 -15.00
CA MET A 118 -5.75 -0.33 -14.71
C MET A 118 -6.65 -1.57 -14.72
N SER A 119 -6.03 -2.73 -14.83
CA SER A 119 -6.72 -4.03 -14.76
C SER A 119 -7.34 -4.26 -13.38
N TRP A 120 -8.39 -5.08 -13.34
CA TRP A 120 -9.04 -5.48 -12.10
C TRP A 120 -8.12 -6.37 -11.26
N ALA A 121 -8.00 -6.04 -9.96
CA ALA A 121 -7.13 -6.74 -9.02
C ALA A 121 -7.88 -7.65 -8.04
N GLY A 122 -9.20 -7.56 -7.97
CA GLY A 122 -10.03 -8.31 -7.01
C GLY A 122 -10.94 -7.40 -6.18
N ASP A 123 -11.81 -8.02 -5.39
CA ASP A 123 -12.85 -7.33 -4.60
C ASP A 123 -12.52 -7.25 -3.11
N VAL A 124 -11.61 -8.09 -2.60
CA VAL A 124 -11.36 -8.23 -1.17
C VAL A 124 -9.89 -8.02 -0.84
N ASN A 125 -9.61 -7.29 0.23
CA ASN A 125 -8.27 -7.11 0.73
C ASN A 125 -7.87 -8.23 1.69
N LEU A 126 -6.58 -8.39 1.91
CA LEU A 126 -6.03 -9.43 2.78
C LEU A 126 -6.46 -9.22 4.24
N LEU A 127 -6.57 -7.97 4.70
CA LEU A 127 -6.99 -7.65 6.07
C LEU A 127 -8.40 -8.18 6.37
N ASP A 128 -9.36 -7.88 5.50
CA ASP A 128 -10.74 -8.36 5.67
C ASP A 128 -10.84 -9.87 5.47
N THR A 129 -10.06 -10.42 4.54
CA THR A 129 -10.01 -11.87 4.30
C THR A 129 -9.38 -12.62 5.48
N PHE A 130 -8.37 -12.05 6.12
CA PHE A 130 -7.78 -12.64 7.33
C PHE A 130 -8.83 -12.85 8.43
N ARG A 131 -9.74 -11.87 8.58
CA ARG A 131 -10.82 -11.91 9.57
C ARG A 131 -11.95 -12.86 9.19
N SER A 132 -12.35 -12.84 7.92
CA SER A 132 -13.59 -13.51 7.47
C SER A 132 -13.37 -14.95 6.98
N ASN A 133 -12.16 -15.34 6.60
CA ASN A 133 -11.85 -16.66 6.07
C ASN A 133 -10.77 -17.40 6.90
N PRO A 134 -11.17 -18.11 7.96
CA PRO A 134 -10.23 -18.79 8.86
C PRO A 134 -9.52 -19.98 8.22
N THR A 135 -10.01 -20.49 7.09
CA THR A 135 -9.46 -21.68 6.41
C THR A 135 -8.42 -21.36 5.35
N LEU A 136 -8.25 -20.08 5.01
CA LEU A 136 -7.26 -19.66 4.02
C LEU A 136 -5.85 -19.78 4.61
N ASP A 137 -4.93 -20.36 3.83
CA ASP A 137 -3.54 -20.53 4.24
C ASP A 137 -2.79 -19.18 4.24
N MET A 138 -2.75 -18.55 5.41
CA MET A 138 -2.08 -17.26 5.58
C MET A 138 -0.56 -17.40 5.57
N ALA A 139 -0.02 -18.56 5.94
CA ALA A 139 1.41 -18.81 5.87
C ALA A 139 1.88 -18.86 4.41
N ASP A 140 1.13 -19.53 3.51
CA ASP A 140 1.42 -19.52 2.07
C ASP A 140 1.36 -18.08 1.51
N ILE A 141 0.32 -17.33 1.84
CA ILE A 141 0.18 -15.93 1.39
C ILE A 141 1.36 -15.08 1.88
N GLY A 142 1.71 -15.17 3.15
CA GLY A 142 2.86 -14.47 3.71
C GLY A 142 4.17 -14.82 3.01
N ALA A 143 4.43 -16.11 2.77
CA ALA A 143 5.63 -16.58 2.09
C ALA A 143 5.74 -16.03 0.65
N ARG A 144 4.64 -16.05 -0.12
CA ARG A 144 4.59 -15.55 -1.50
C ARG A 144 4.85 -14.06 -1.55
N ILE A 145 4.24 -13.28 -0.67
CA ILE A 145 4.42 -11.82 -0.60
C ILE A 145 5.85 -11.48 -0.16
N GLY A 146 6.38 -12.17 0.86
CA GLY A 146 7.75 -11.97 1.33
C GLY A 146 8.79 -12.26 0.24
N LYS A 147 8.61 -13.34 -0.53
CA LYS A 147 9.45 -13.65 -1.68
C LYS A 147 9.37 -12.57 -2.74
N TRP A 148 8.14 -12.15 -3.10
CA TRP A 148 7.93 -11.12 -4.12
C TRP A 148 8.58 -9.79 -3.72
N LEU A 149 8.38 -9.34 -2.47
CA LEU A 149 8.97 -8.09 -1.98
C LEU A 149 10.50 -8.17 -1.94
N GLY A 150 11.07 -9.30 -1.51
CA GLY A 150 12.52 -9.50 -1.52
C GLY A 150 13.09 -9.37 -2.93
N CYS A 151 12.47 -10.01 -3.92
CA CYS A 151 12.88 -9.91 -5.32
C CYS A 151 12.69 -8.49 -5.89
N LEU A 152 11.58 -7.81 -5.54
CA LEU A 152 11.34 -6.41 -5.92
C LEU A 152 12.47 -5.51 -5.45
N GLN A 153 12.84 -5.62 -4.19
CA GLN A 153 13.81 -4.73 -3.57
C GLN A 153 15.23 -4.99 -4.06
N VAL A 154 15.59 -6.24 -4.33
CA VAL A 154 16.87 -6.56 -5.00
C VAL A 154 16.92 -5.94 -6.39
N ALA A 155 15.90 -6.16 -7.22
CA ALA A 155 15.85 -5.59 -8.56
C ALA A 155 15.78 -4.05 -8.54
N GLY A 156 15.07 -3.47 -7.56
CA GLY A 156 14.96 -2.03 -7.38
C GLY A 156 16.29 -1.37 -6.97
N ALA A 157 17.09 -2.04 -6.13
CA ALA A 157 18.41 -1.57 -5.74
C ALA A 157 19.37 -1.53 -6.94
N ASP A 158 19.33 -2.53 -7.82
CA ASP A 158 20.13 -2.61 -9.03
C ASP A 158 19.78 -1.50 -10.05
N LEU A 159 18.52 -1.06 -10.08
CA LEU A 159 18.08 0.02 -10.97
C LEU A 159 18.51 1.42 -10.49
N GLY A 160 18.78 1.57 -9.19
CA GLY A 160 19.11 2.86 -8.60
C GLY A 160 17.93 3.85 -8.60
N ALA A 161 18.23 5.12 -8.32
CA ALA A 161 17.22 6.18 -8.17
C ALA A 161 16.54 6.60 -9.49
N SER A 162 16.97 6.09 -10.62
CA SER A 162 16.51 6.52 -11.96
C SER A 162 14.99 6.46 -12.09
N GLY A 163 14.36 7.60 -12.31
CA GLY A 163 12.92 7.73 -12.53
C GLY A 163 12.07 7.93 -11.27
N PHE A 164 12.64 7.88 -10.06
CA PHE A 164 11.93 8.09 -8.79
C PHE A 164 12.43 9.29 -7.98
N GLU A 165 13.21 10.17 -8.57
CA GLU A 165 13.57 11.46 -8.00
C GLU A 165 12.92 12.61 -8.78
N PRO A 166 12.54 13.70 -8.13
CA PRO A 166 12.68 13.95 -6.69
C PRO A 166 11.77 13.05 -5.86
N ILE A 167 12.20 12.81 -4.61
CA ILE A 167 11.38 12.11 -3.60
C ILE A 167 9.99 12.72 -3.61
N ASN A 168 8.97 11.87 -3.59
CA ASN A 168 7.57 12.29 -3.53
C ASN A 168 7.41 13.35 -2.40
N PRO A 169 7.01 14.59 -2.73
CA PRO A 169 6.94 15.69 -1.75
C PRO A 169 5.98 15.39 -0.58
N GLU A 170 5.00 14.51 -0.79
CA GLU A 170 4.10 14.06 0.27
C GLU A 170 4.86 13.29 1.37
N LEU A 171 5.86 12.50 0.99
CA LEU A 171 6.70 11.78 1.95
C LEU A 171 7.66 12.70 2.71
N GLY A 172 8.07 13.81 2.13
CA GLY A 172 8.84 14.85 2.81
C GLY A 172 8.12 15.37 4.06
N ARG A 173 6.80 15.50 4.02
CA ARG A 173 5.98 15.92 5.17
C ARG A 173 6.02 14.89 6.31
N PHE A 174 6.22 13.61 6.01
CA PHE A 174 6.31 12.54 7.00
C PHE A 174 7.68 12.49 7.67
N TYR A 175 8.76 12.59 6.88
CA TYR A 175 10.13 12.24 7.32
C TYR A 175 11.07 13.41 7.50
N ASN A 176 10.74 14.61 7.00
CA ASN A 176 11.56 15.79 7.24
C ASN A 176 11.56 16.19 8.72
N PRO A 177 12.64 16.81 9.22
CA PRO A 177 12.68 17.37 10.58
C PRO A 177 11.47 18.25 10.86
N GLY A 178 10.80 18.00 11.99
CA GLY A 178 9.53 18.65 12.36
C GLY A 178 8.29 18.10 11.64
N GLY A 179 8.44 17.05 10.82
CA GLY A 179 7.35 16.36 10.15
C GLY A 179 6.51 15.48 11.06
N PHE A 180 5.66 14.68 10.44
CA PHE A 180 4.70 13.83 11.17
C PHE A 180 5.39 12.81 12.08
N MET A 181 6.47 12.15 11.61
CA MET A 181 7.19 11.14 12.39
C MET A 181 7.84 11.73 13.65
N ASP A 182 8.37 12.95 13.57
CA ASP A 182 8.91 13.63 14.75
C ASP A 182 7.84 13.86 15.81
N LYS A 183 6.71 14.43 15.38
CA LYS A 183 5.57 14.69 16.27
C LYS A 183 5.03 13.39 16.88
N LEU A 184 5.02 12.32 16.11
CA LEU A 184 4.60 11.00 16.58
C LEU A 184 5.55 10.46 17.66
N VAL A 185 6.85 10.41 17.39
CA VAL A 185 7.86 9.94 18.34
C VAL A 185 7.82 10.79 19.62
N GLN A 186 7.85 12.12 19.48
CA GLN A 186 7.82 13.05 20.61
C GLN A 186 6.52 12.97 21.44
N SER A 187 5.44 12.52 20.87
CA SER A 187 4.17 12.35 21.57
C SER A 187 4.10 11.10 22.45
N VAL A 188 5.03 10.15 22.26
CA VAL A 188 5.07 8.85 22.96
C VAL A 188 6.31 8.77 23.85
N VAL A 189 7.45 9.21 23.33
CA VAL A 189 8.70 9.25 24.07
C VAL A 189 8.80 10.62 24.75
N THR A 190 8.48 10.65 26.05
CA THR A 190 8.45 11.90 26.83
C THR A 190 9.84 12.41 27.20
N ASP A 191 10.85 11.53 27.21
CA ASP A 191 12.26 11.93 27.35
C ASP A 191 12.76 12.50 26.02
N GLY A 192 13.12 13.79 26.05
CA GLY A 192 13.55 14.51 24.85
C GLY A 192 14.87 13.98 24.28
N GLU A 193 15.81 13.54 25.13
CA GLU A 193 17.09 12.98 24.67
C GLU A 193 16.89 11.61 24.00
N GLU A 194 16.02 10.78 24.54
CA GLU A 194 15.69 9.48 23.96
C GLU A 194 14.91 9.63 22.65
N SER A 195 13.96 10.56 22.61
CA SER A 195 13.23 10.91 21.38
C SER A 195 14.17 11.33 20.25
N GLU A 196 15.12 12.23 20.54
CA GLU A 196 16.12 12.68 19.55
C GLU A 196 17.03 11.54 19.09
N LYS A 197 17.41 10.61 19.97
CA LYS A 197 18.18 9.40 19.59
C LYS A 197 17.42 8.51 18.63
N ILE A 198 16.12 8.28 18.88
CA ILE A 198 15.27 7.49 18.00
C ILE A 198 15.15 8.16 16.62
N LEU A 199 14.89 9.46 16.60
CA LEU A 199 14.77 10.22 15.35
C LEU A 199 16.09 10.29 14.58
N ALA A 200 17.20 10.46 15.28
CA ALA A 200 18.53 10.42 14.68
C ALA A 200 18.84 9.03 14.08
N ALA A 201 18.48 7.95 14.77
CA ALA A 201 18.64 6.60 14.27
C ALA A 201 17.70 6.31 13.06
N LEU A 202 16.47 6.81 13.10
CA LEU A 202 15.53 6.70 12.00
C LEU A 202 16.03 7.39 10.72
N ARG A 203 16.75 8.50 10.83
CA ARG A 203 17.27 9.29 9.71
C ARG A 203 18.72 8.96 9.33
N GLY A 204 19.54 8.66 10.32
CA GLY A 204 20.99 8.56 10.16
C GLY A 204 21.54 7.19 9.79
N THR A 205 20.71 6.13 9.89
CA THR A 205 21.16 4.79 9.51
C THR A 205 20.86 4.56 8.03
N GLU A 206 21.87 4.73 7.19
CA GLU A 206 21.74 4.41 5.77
C GLU A 206 21.68 2.89 5.59
N THR A 207 20.59 2.42 5.03
CA THR A 207 20.38 1.04 4.60
C THR A 207 20.30 1.00 3.06
N VAL A 208 20.21 -0.21 2.49
CA VAL A 208 20.05 -0.35 1.05
C VAL A 208 18.79 0.40 0.60
N ARG A 209 18.96 1.28 -0.38
CA ARG A 209 17.87 1.99 -1.03
C ARG A 209 17.41 1.24 -2.28
N THR A 210 16.11 1.21 -2.47
CA THR A 210 15.45 0.46 -3.53
C THR A 210 14.13 1.12 -3.92
N LEU A 211 13.43 0.57 -4.91
CA LEU A 211 12.02 0.91 -5.14
C LEU A 211 11.19 0.43 -3.94
N THR A 212 10.47 1.35 -3.32
CA THR A 212 9.54 1.11 -2.22
C THR A 212 8.16 1.63 -2.57
N ALA A 213 7.11 0.96 -2.10
CA ALA A 213 5.72 1.42 -2.22
C ALA A 213 5.34 2.42 -1.12
N TRP A 214 6.03 2.35 0.02
CA TRP A 214 5.80 3.13 1.26
C TRP A 214 4.45 2.92 1.95
N ASP A 215 3.46 2.37 1.30
CA ASP A 215 2.20 1.91 1.90
C ASP A 215 1.98 0.42 1.64
N PHE A 216 3.10 -0.34 1.72
CA PHE A 216 3.12 -1.79 1.49
C PHE A 216 2.57 -2.53 2.72
N ARG A 217 1.30 -2.95 2.66
CA ARG A 217 0.61 -3.52 3.82
C ARG A 217 -0.56 -4.43 3.44
N PRO A 218 -1.05 -5.31 4.35
CA PRO A 218 -2.19 -6.18 4.14
C PRO A 218 -3.45 -5.50 3.61
N MET A 219 -3.76 -4.27 4.04
CA MET A 219 -4.91 -3.51 3.53
C MET A 219 -4.78 -3.20 2.04
N ASN A 220 -3.58 -2.94 1.53
CA ASN A 220 -3.28 -2.64 0.12
C ASN A 220 -2.89 -3.90 -0.68
N THR A 221 -3.25 -5.07 -0.15
CA THR A 221 -3.06 -6.38 -0.79
C THR A 221 -4.42 -6.97 -1.11
N LEU A 222 -4.77 -7.05 -2.40
CA LEU A 222 -6.03 -7.61 -2.85
C LEU A 222 -5.87 -9.09 -3.22
N LEU A 223 -6.88 -9.87 -2.89
CA LEU A 223 -6.96 -11.29 -3.22
C LEU A 223 -8.02 -11.51 -4.29
N ARG A 224 -7.62 -12.18 -5.37
CA ARG A 224 -8.51 -12.56 -6.46
C ARG A 224 -8.66 -14.06 -6.51
N PHE A 225 -9.85 -14.54 -6.17
CA PHE A 225 -10.22 -15.94 -6.27
C PHE A 225 -10.73 -16.21 -7.68
N THR A 226 -9.96 -16.92 -8.49
CA THR A 226 -10.41 -17.37 -9.80
C THR A 226 -11.17 -18.69 -9.63
N GLY A 227 -12.51 -18.60 -9.66
CA GLY A 227 -13.41 -19.76 -9.51
C GLY A 227 -13.22 -20.80 -10.60
N GLY A 228 -12.38 -21.79 -10.36
CA GLY A 228 -12.32 -23.03 -11.12
C GLY A 228 -12.75 -24.17 -10.19
N SER A 229 -13.47 -25.17 -10.74
CA SER A 229 -14.02 -26.33 -10.04
C SER A 229 -12.98 -27.31 -9.44
N ASN A 230 -11.73 -26.93 -9.40
CA ASN A 230 -10.65 -27.65 -8.69
C ASN A 230 -10.42 -26.97 -7.36
N ASN A 231 -10.51 -27.72 -6.28
CA ASN A 231 -10.41 -27.36 -4.86
C ASN A 231 -9.14 -26.59 -4.41
N ASN A 232 -8.38 -25.98 -5.30
CA ASN A 232 -7.25 -25.12 -4.94
C ASN A 232 -7.76 -23.68 -4.76
N ASN A 233 -8.14 -23.37 -3.53
CA ASN A 233 -8.60 -22.05 -3.09
C ASN A 233 -7.44 -21.03 -2.94
N THR A 234 -6.37 -21.19 -3.73
CA THR A 234 -5.20 -20.32 -3.67
C THR A 234 -5.45 -19.09 -4.53
N PRO A 235 -5.56 -17.89 -3.94
CA PRO A 235 -5.84 -16.68 -4.70
C PRO A 235 -4.61 -16.16 -5.45
N ASP A 236 -4.83 -15.48 -6.57
CA ASP A 236 -3.88 -14.50 -7.09
C ASP A 236 -3.82 -13.30 -6.13
N ILE A 237 -2.62 -12.79 -5.90
CA ILE A 237 -2.38 -11.67 -4.98
C ILE A 237 -2.01 -10.43 -5.81
N TYR A 238 -2.61 -9.29 -5.48
CA TYR A 238 -2.32 -8.01 -6.13
C TYR A 238 -1.92 -6.96 -5.11
N ILE A 239 -0.75 -6.36 -5.30
CA ILE A 239 -0.30 -5.22 -4.51
C ILE A 239 -0.73 -3.94 -5.21
N VAL A 240 -1.52 -3.12 -4.53
CA VAL A 240 -2.13 -1.89 -5.05
C VAL A 240 -1.67 -0.67 -4.27
N ASP A 241 -2.05 0.52 -4.74
CA ASP A 241 -1.82 1.81 -4.08
C ASP A 241 -0.34 2.21 -3.98
N TRP A 242 0.26 2.44 -5.14
CA TRP A 242 1.67 2.83 -5.29
C TRP A 242 1.87 4.35 -5.39
N GLU A 243 0.89 5.15 -5.00
CA GLU A 243 0.95 6.62 -5.13
C GLU A 243 2.06 7.25 -4.27
N LEU A 244 2.53 6.56 -3.22
CA LEU A 244 3.65 6.95 -2.38
C LEU A 244 4.98 6.32 -2.79
N ALA A 245 5.04 5.61 -3.91
CA ALA A 245 6.25 4.94 -4.34
C ALA A 245 7.43 5.90 -4.53
N GLN A 246 8.61 5.43 -4.12
CA GLN A 246 9.85 6.18 -4.24
C GLN A 246 11.08 5.26 -4.26
N PHE A 247 12.25 5.85 -4.56
CA PHE A 247 13.52 5.21 -4.28
C PHE A 247 13.90 5.51 -2.83
N GLY A 248 13.59 4.56 -1.94
CA GLY A 248 13.67 4.71 -0.49
C GLY A 248 14.34 3.52 0.21
N GLU A 249 14.36 3.54 1.53
CA GLU A 249 14.95 2.47 2.33
C GLU A 249 14.07 1.23 2.37
N ALA A 250 14.65 0.08 2.08
CA ALA A 250 13.96 -1.22 2.04
C ALA A 250 13.19 -1.56 3.33
N ALA A 251 13.71 -1.15 4.49
CA ALA A 251 13.10 -1.39 5.80
C ALA A 251 11.71 -0.72 5.96
N GLY A 252 11.40 0.32 5.18
CA GLY A 252 10.10 1.00 5.23
C GLY A 252 8.93 0.07 4.90
N ASP A 253 8.96 -0.56 3.72
CA ASP A 253 7.91 -1.48 3.27
C ASP A 253 7.79 -2.70 4.19
N VAL A 254 8.94 -3.28 4.59
CA VAL A 254 8.94 -4.44 5.49
C VAL A 254 8.36 -4.08 6.85
N GLY A 255 8.68 -2.89 7.38
CA GLY A 255 8.15 -2.42 8.66
C GLY A 255 6.65 -2.19 8.63
N MET A 256 6.14 -1.55 7.57
CA MET A 256 4.70 -1.34 7.37
C MET A 256 3.94 -2.67 7.31
N TRP A 257 4.46 -3.63 6.55
CA TRP A 257 3.87 -4.98 6.51
C TRP A 257 3.86 -5.65 7.88
N CYS A 258 5.01 -5.64 8.57
CA CYS A 258 5.15 -6.29 9.87
C CYS A 258 4.13 -5.75 10.88
N VAL A 259 3.97 -4.44 10.96
CA VAL A 259 3.07 -3.83 11.94
C VAL A 259 1.62 -4.27 11.73
N GLU A 260 1.12 -4.21 10.49
CA GLU A 260 -0.26 -4.59 10.24
C GLU A 260 -0.49 -6.10 10.40
N ALA A 261 0.48 -6.94 9.98
CA ALA A 261 0.43 -8.37 10.19
C ALA A 261 0.52 -8.75 11.68
N MET A 262 1.37 -8.09 12.47
CA MET A 262 1.44 -8.28 13.94
C MET A 262 0.10 -7.99 14.61
N VAL A 263 -0.53 -6.87 14.28
CA VAL A 263 -1.82 -6.49 14.85
C VAL A 263 -2.92 -7.47 14.43
N LEU A 264 -2.89 -7.97 13.19
CA LEU A 264 -3.83 -9.00 12.72
C LEU A 264 -3.71 -10.30 13.52
N GLU A 265 -2.48 -10.80 13.69
CA GLU A 265 -2.22 -12.06 14.40
C GLU A 265 -2.47 -11.93 15.91
N ASP A 266 -2.15 -10.79 16.51
CA ASP A 266 -2.47 -10.53 17.92
C ASP A 266 -3.98 -10.57 18.19
N LYS A 267 -4.78 -9.92 17.33
CA LYS A 267 -6.24 -9.82 17.51
C LYS A 267 -7.02 -11.05 17.06
N HIS A 268 -6.54 -11.76 16.06
CA HIS A 268 -7.32 -12.83 15.40
C HIS A 268 -6.63 -14.20 15.45
N GLY A 269 -5.50 -14.32 16.14
CA GLY A 269 -4.71 -15.53 16.29
C GLY A 269 -3.60 -15.67 15.25
N ASP A 270 -2.47 -16.23 15.69
CA ASP A 270 -1.32 -16.53 14.83
C ASP A 270 -1.70 -17.55 13.77
N ARG A 271 -1.55 -17.16 12.52
CA ARG A 271 -1.79 -18.00 11.33
C ARG A 271 -0.55 -18.09 10.43
N GLY A 272 0.60 -17.68 10.93
CA GLY A 272 1.87 -17.75 10.25
C GLY A 272 2.06 -16.72 9.13
N LEU A 273 1.20 -15.69 9.03
CA LEU A 273 1.30 -14.65 8.01
C LEU A 273 2.63 -13.89 8.12
N LEU A 274 2.92 -13.36 9.32
CA LEU A 274 4.12 -12.57 9.58
C LEU A 274 5.39 -13.42 9.52
N SER A 275 5.40 -14.56 10.21
CA SER A 275 6.58 -15.40 10.30
C SER A 275 7.01 -15.94 8.93
N SER A 276 6.06 -16.38 8.12
CA SER A 276 6.32 -16.87 6.76
C SER A 276 6.76 -15.75 5.81
N PHE A 277 6.16 -14.55 5.93
CA PHE A 277 6.59 -13.37 5.19
C PHE A 277 8.06 -13.04 5.47
N LEU A 278 8.44 -12.90 6.75
CA LEU A 278 9.80 -12.55 7.14
C LEU A 278 10.83 -13.61 6.71
N ASN A 279 10.49 -14.90 6.85
CA ASN A 279 11.34 -15.98 6.43
C ASN A 279 11.60 -15.97 4.92
N ALA A 280 10.55 -15.83 4.12
CA ALA A 280 10.66 -15.77 2.68
C ALA A 280 11.37 -14.49 2.21
N TYR A 281 11.04 -13.33 2.80
CA TYR A 281 11.72 -12.08 2.52
C TYR A 281 13.24 -12.19 2.76
N LYS A 282 13.64 -12.68 3.93
CA LYS A 282 15.07 -12.88 4.27
C LYS A 282 15.79 -13.77 3.26
N GLN A 283 15.14 -14.81 2.77
CA GLN A 283 15.71 -15.74 1.78
C GLN A 283 15.92 -15.09 0.40
N HIS A 284 15.05 -14.16 0.02
CA HIS A 284 15.03 -13.59 -1.33
C HIS A 284 15.57 -12.15 -1.42
N ALA A 285 15.71 -11.44 -0.30
CA ALA A 285 16.29 -10.09 -0.21
C ALA A 285 17.82 -10.15 -0.06
N VAL A 286 18.49 -10.83 -0.99
CA VAL A 286 19.93 -11.06 -0.95
C VAL A 286 20.68 -9.72 -1.08
N GLY A 287 21.62 -9.48 -0.15
CA GLY A 287 22.39 -8.24 -0.10
C GLY A 287 21.68 -7.04 0.53
N ILE A 288 20.39 -7.19 0.94
CA ILE A 288 19.62 -6.16 1.60
C ILE A 288 19.60 -6.37 3.12
N VAL A 289 19.37 -7.60 3.55
CA VAL A 289 19.22 -7.94 4.97
C VAL A 289 20.58 -8.10 5.63
N ASP A 290 20.99 -7.09 6.35
CA ASP A 290 22.19 -7.09 7.21
C ASP A 290 21.83 -6.62 8.63
N LYS A 291 22.83 -6.43 9.49
CA LYS A 291 22.62 -5.96 10.87
C LYS A 291 21.99 -4.56 10.92
N LEU A 292 22.41 -3.66 10.04
CA LEU A 292 21.90 -2.28 10.01
C LEU A 292 20.44 -2.27 9.57
N PHE A 293 20.10 -3.08 8.56
CA PHE A 293 18.72 -3.28 8.13
C PHE A 293 17.84 -3.76 9.29
N VAL A 294 18.28 -4.76 10.07
CA VAL A 294 17.49 -5.28 11.20
C VAL A 294 17.29 -4.22 12.29
N CYS A 295 18.34 -3.44 12.60
CA CYS A 295 18.21 -2.34 13.56
C CYS A 295 17.22 -1.27 13.06
N LYS A 296 17.32 -0.89 11.78
CA LYS A 296 16.41 0.08 11.17
C LYS A 296 14.97 -0.44 11.14
N LEU A 297 14.79 -1.70 10.76
CA LEU A 297 13.48 -2.36 10.76
C LEU A 297 12.83 -2.31 12.15
N ALA A 298 13.58 -2.60 13.21
CA ALA A 298 13.06 -2.54 14.57
C ALA A 298 12.57 -1.14 14.94
N ILE A 299 13.32 -0.09 14.57
CA ILE A 299 12.92 1.31 14.81
C ILE A 299 11.67 1.65 14.01
N VAL A 300 11.62 1.28 12.72
CA VAL A 300 10.46 1.54 11.86
C VAL A 300 9.22 0.84 12.41
N VAL A 301 9.33 -0.43 12.78
CA VAL A 301 8.22 -1.20 13.38
C VAL A 301 7.73 -0.53 14.67
N GLY A 302 8.62 -0.15 15.58
CA GLY A 302 8.26 0.51 16.84
C GLY A 302 7.50 1.82 16.60
N VAL A 303 8.01 2.68 15.72
CA VAL A 303 7.39 3.98 15.41
C VAL A 303 6.04 3.78 14.70
N MET A 304 5.96 2.84 13.75
CA MET A 304 4.72 2.59 13.02
C MET A 304 3.67 1.87 13.86
N LEU A 305 4.04 1.02 14.81
CA LEU A 305 3.10 0.47 15.79
C LEU A 305 2.39 1.59 16.56
N VAL A 306 3.13 2.57 17.05
CA VAL A 306 2.54 3.72 17.74
C VAL A 306 1.57 4.49 16.84
N TYR A 307 1.93 4.69 15.57
CA TYR A 307 1.06 5.33 14.59
C TYR A 307 -0.22 4.53 14.37
N PHE A 308 -0.10 3.24 14.10
CA PHE A 308 -1.26 2.37 13.85
C PHE A 308 -2.15 2.23 15.08
N MET A 309 -1.60 2.10 16.27
CA MET A 309 -2.38 2.03 17.50
C MET A 309 -3.23 3.28 17.73
N ARG A 310 -2.74 4.47 17.38
CA ARG A 310 -3.52 5.72 17.46
C ARG A 310 -4.62 5.86 16.40
N ILE A 311 -4.40 5.27 15.23
CA ILE A 311 -5.40 5.26 14.14
C ILE A 311 -6.33 4.05 14.28
N ALA A 312 -5.89 3.01 14.92
CA ALA A 312 -6.56 1.71 15.02
C ALA A 312 -7.98 1.78 15.59
N SER A 313 -8.26 2.72 16.50
CA SER A 313 -9.63 2.95 16.98
C SER A 313 -10.61 3.25 15.83
N ARG A 314 -10.13 3.89 14.77
CA ARG A 314 -10.95 4.25 13.60
C ARG A 314 -10.98 3.16 12.53
N LEU A 315 -9.87 2.46 12.32
CA LEU A 315 -9.72 1.47 11.24
C LEU A 315 -10.08 0.04 11.68
N TRP A 316 -9.94 -0.28 12.98
CA TRP A 316 -10.02 -1.64 13.49
C TRP A 316 -11.22 -1.89 14.40
N GLY A 317 -12.08 -0.89 14.59
CA GLY A 317 -13.27 -1.00 15.46
C GLY A 317 -12.94 -1.15 16.94
N SER A 318 -11.69 -0.84 17.35
CA SER A 318 -11.28 -0.82 18.76
C SER A 318 -11.77 0.48 19.41
N THR A 319 -12.12 0.42 20.69
CA THR A 319 -12.45 1.63 21.45
C THR A 319 -11.18 2.45 21.72
N GLU A 320 -11.33 3.77 21.93
CA GLU A 320 -10.23 4.66 22.27
C GLU A 320 -9.51 4.20 23.56
N GLU A 321 -10.24 3.57 24.47
CA GLU A 321 -9.72 3.00 25.72
C GLU A 321 -8.88 1.74 25.47
N GLU A 322 -9.29 0.85 24.55
CA GLU A 322 -8.49 -0.31 24.15
C GLU A 322 -7.19 0.10 23.46
N CYS A 323 -7.22 1.17 22.64
CA CYS A 323 -6.03 1.68 22.00
C CYS A 323 -5.03 2.28 23.00
N ASN A 324 -5.51 3.03 23.98
CA ASN A 324 -4.66 3.62 25.01
C ASN A 324 -4.06 2.56 25.96
N ASN A 325 -4.79 1.51 26.27
CA ASN A 325 -4.31 0.41 27.13
C ASN A 325 -3.27 -0.47 26.41
N ASN A 326 -3.39 -0.65 25.11
CA ASN A 326 -2.45 -1.48 24.34
C ASN A 326 -1.10 -0.77 24.06
N VAL A 327 -1.05 0.56 24.03
CA VAL A 327 0.21 1.32 23.89
C VAL A 327 1.17 1.13 25.09
N ILE A 328 0.66 0.69 26.24
CA ILE A 328 1.47 0.49 27.46
C ILE A 328 2.17 -0.89 27.47
N TYR A 329 1.82 -1.84 26.61
CA TYR A 329 2.30 -3.23 26.66
C TYR A 329 3.24 -3.64 25.52
N TYR A 330 3.59 -2.74 24.58
CA TYR A 330 4.55 -2.95 23.50
C TYR A 330 5.65 -1.87 23.51
#